data_b45de195a44ff06308f5f0cdc8132b9d
#
_entry.id   b45de195a44ff06308f5f0cdc8132b9d
#
_cell.length_a   1.000
_cell.length_b   1.000
_cell.length_c   1.000
_cell.angle_alpha   90.00
_cell.angle_beta   90.00
_cell.angle_gamma   90.00
#
_symmetry.space_group_name_H-M   'P 1'
#
loop_
_entity.id
_entity.type
_entity.pdbx_description
1 polymer ?
#
loop_
_entity_poly.entity_id
_entity_poly.type
_entity_poly.pdbx_seq_one_letter_code
_entity_poly.pdbx_strand_id
1 'polypeptide(L)'
;MSVFDPIALTNESVTAHILPEFGFNLYELAVVVEGTPVSVLWYDDGILTGNVRPSGSGIPILFPFAGRLHGTTLNWNGQQYELEPDDGMGNAIHGFVLDRPWRVTEQSPDSITGEFQCSQDAPDLINKWP
;
A
#
# COMPACT_ATOMS: atom_id res chain seq x y z
N MET A 1 9.70 -17.31 2.71
CA MET A 1 8.33 -17.62 3.22
C MET A 1 7.63 -16.28 3.50
N SER A 2 6.45 -16.09 2.98
CA SER A 2 5.66 -14.89 3.29
C SER A 2 5.11 -14.97 4.71
N VAL A 3 5.07 -13.83 5.43
CA VAL A 3 4.36 -13.69 6.71
C VAL A 3 2.93 -13.14 6.49
N PHE A 4 2.63 -12.70 5.27
CA PHE A 4 1.32 -12.25 4.83
C PHE A 4 0.67 -13.31 3.93
N ASP A 5 -0.64 -13.27 3.80
CA ASP A 5 -1.41 -14.13 2.91
C ASP A 5 -1.74 -13.40 1.58
N PRO A 6 -0.90 -13.58 0.52
CA PRO A 6 -1.17 -12.94 -0.76
C PRO A 6 -2.46 -13.47 -1.39
N ILE A 7 -3.26 -12.58 -1.96
CA ILE A 7 -4.43 -12.96 -2.75
C ILE A 7 -4.06 -12.95 -4.23
N ALA A 8 -4.28 -14.07 -4.90
CA ALA A 8 -4.10 -14.19 -6.34
C ALA A 8 -5.42 -13.89 -7.07
N LEU A 9 -5.34 -13.02 -8.08
CA LEU A 9 -6.39 -12.78 -9.06
C LEU A 9 -5.91 -13.28 -10.40
N THR A 10 -6.77 -14.02 -11.12
CA THR A 10 -6.39 -14.62 -12.40
C THR A 10 -7.50 -14.55 -13.42
N ASN A 11 -7.11 -14.33 -14.67
CA ASN A 11 -7.93 -14.61 -15.83
C ASN A 11 -7.08 -15.32 -16.90
N GLU A 12 -7.58 -15.49 -18.10
CA GLU A 12 -6.88 -16.23 -19.19
C GLU A 12 -5.51 -15.63 -19.55
N SER A 13 -5.28 -14.36 -19.30
CA SER A 13 -4.11 -13.62 -19.80
C SER A 13 -3.29 -12.93 -18.72
N VAL A 14 -3.81 -12.80 -17.49
CA VAL A 14 -3.19 -12.02 -16.43
C VAL A 14 -3.29 -12.75 -15.09
N THR A 15 -2.20 -12.71 -14.34
CA THR A 15 -2.17 -13.09 -12.93
C THR A 15 -1.64 -11.91 -12.12
N ALA A 16 -2.36 -11.57 -11.05
CA ALA A 16 -1.99 -10.50 -10.13
C ALA A 16 -1.94 -11.03 -8.70
N HIS A 17 -0.98 -10.56 -7.91
CA HIS A 17 -0.91 -10.86 -6.49
C HIS A 17 -0.95 -9.58 -5.66
N ILE A 18 -1.86 -9.56 -4.69
CA ILE A 18 -2.11 -8.42 -3.81
C ILE A 18 -1.82 -8.83 -2.37
N LEU A 19 -1.27 -7.88 -1.57
CA LEU A 19 -1.06 -8.01 -0.13
C LEU A 19 -2.06 -7.12 0.62
N PRO A 20 -3.26 -7.60 0.98
CA PRO A 20 -4.24 -6.80 1.71
C PRO A 20 -3.73 -6.38 3.09
N GLU A 21 -2.96 -7.24 3.76
CA GLU A 21 -2.42 -7.00 5.10
C GLU A 21 -1.25 -6.01 5.11
N PHE A 22 -0.66 -5.71 3.94
CA PHE A 22 0.49 -4.81 3.82
C PHE A 22 0.28 -3.76 2.72
N GLY A 23 -0.57 -2.78 3.03
CA GLY A 23 -0.85 -1.62 2.19
C GLY A 23 -1.74 -1.88 0.98
N PHE A 24 -2.41 -3.03 0.89
CA PHE A 24 -3.18 -3.45 -0.28
C PHE A 24 -2.35 -3.37 -1.58
N ASN A 25 -1.06 -3.66 -1.46
CA ASN A 25 -0.10 -3.51 -2.54
C ASN A 25 -0.30 -4.61 -3.60
N LEU A 26 -0.50 -4.21 -4.85
CA LEU A 26 -0.38 -5.09 -6.01
C LEU A 26 1.11 -5.26 -6.29
N TYR A 27 1.74 -6.27 -5.68
CA TYR A 27 3.20 -6.40 -5.74
C TYR A 27 3.69 -7.19 -6.95
N GLU A 28 2.88 -8.07 -7.49
CA GLU A 28 3.23 -8.87 -8.66
C GLU A 28 2.11 -8.82 -9.71
N LEU A 29 2.49 -8.62 -10.96
CA LEU A 29 1.61 -8.69 -12.11
C LEU A 29 2.33 -9.40 -13.25
N ALA A 30 1.78 -10.50 -13.72
CA ALA A 30 2.27 -11.25 -14.88
C ALA A 30 1.22 -11.23 -16.00
N VAL A 31 1.68 -11.01 -17.21
CA VAL A 31 0.86 -11.02 -18.44
C VAL A 31 1.35 -12.11 -19.38
N VAL A 32 0.43 -12.85 -19.97
CA VAL A 32 0.78 -13.88 -20.96
C VAL A 32 1.08 -13.20 -22.31
N VAL A 33 2.33 -13.33 -22.78
CA VAL A 33 2.79 -12.86 -24.08
C VAL A 33 3.23 -14.06 -24.90
N GLU A 34 2.59 -14.30 -26.02
CA GLU A 34 2.87 -15.45 -26.89
C GLU A 34 2.92 -16.79 -26.13
N GLY A 35 1.98 -17.00 -25.20
CA GLY A 35 1.86 -18.19 -24.38
C GLY A 35 2.82 -18.30 -23.19
N THR A 36 3.63 -17.26 -22.94
CA THR A 36 4.61 -17.22 -21.84
C THR A 36 4.22 -16.14 -20.82
N PRO A 37 4.14 -16.45 -19.50
CA PRO A 37 3.97 -15.44 -18.47
C PRO A 37 5.19 -14.51 -18.38
N VAL A 38 4.97 -13.21 -18.43
CA VAL A 38 5.99 -12.16 -18.30
C VAL A 38 5.61 -11.27 -17.13
N SER A 39 6.48 -11.17 -16.14
CA SER A 39 6.30 -10.22 -15.03
C SER A 39 6.51 -8.79 -15.53
N VAL A 40 5.56 -7.91 -15.24
CA VAL A 40 5.57 -6.50 -15.65
C VAL A 40 5.73 -5.52 -14.50
N LEU A 41 5.72 -6.02 -13.26
CA LEU A 41 6.04 -5.24 -12.07
C LEU A 41 7.27 -5.81 -11.39
N TRP A 42 8.09 -4.91 -10.86
CA TRP A 42 9.20 -5.28 -10.00
C TRP A 42 8.81 -5.19 -8.52
N TYR A 43 9.29 -6.11 -7.73
CA TYR A 43 9.19 -6.04 -6.26
C TYR A 43 10.44 -6.63 -5.62
N ASP A 44 10.74 -6.17 -4.41
CA ASP A 44 11.74 -6.76 -3.53
C ASP A 44 11.10 -7.89 -2.72
N ASP A 45 11.71 -9.06 -2.65
CA ASP A 45 11.19 -10.22 -1.90
C ASP A 45 10.91 -9.91 -0.43
N GLY A 46 11.60 -8.92 0.14
CA GLY A 46 11.36 -8.43 1.50
C GLY A 46 9.95 -7.87 1.73
N ILE A 47 9.19 -7.54 0.66
CA ILE A 47 7.79 -7.11 0.81
C ILE A 47 6.92 -8.22 1.39
N LEU A 48 7.22 -9.48 1.07
CA LEU A 48 6.48 -10.66 1.56
C LEU A 48 6.68 -10.94 3.05
N THR A 49 7.69 -10.32 3.65
CA THR A 49 8.03 -10.46 5.07
C THR A 49 7.93 -9.14 5.86
N GLY A 50 7.54 -8.05 5.19
CA GLY A 50 7.49 -6.73 5.81
C GLY A 50 8.86 -6.11 6.11
N ASN A 51 9.94 -6.66 5.54
CA ASN A 51 11.31 -6.22 5.80
C ASN A 51 11.76 -5.03 4.94
N VAL A 52 10.93 -4.62 3.97
CA VAL A 52 11.17 -3.46 3.11
C VAL A 52 9.98 -2.52 3.13
N ARG A 53 10.23 -1.24 2.84
CA ARG A 53 9.16 -0.27 2.69
C ARG A 53 8.36 -0.55 1.41
N PRO A 54 7.02 -0.68 1.49
CA PRO A 54 6.20 -1.04 0.32
C PRO A 54 6.25 -0.06 -0.85
N SER A 55 6.62 1.20 -0.61
CA SER A 55 6.71 2.23 -1.65
C SER A 55 7.73 1.94 -2.76
N GLY A 56 8.66 1.02 -2.52
CA GLY A 56 9.66 0.60 -3.51
C GLY A 56 9.27 -0.63 -4.32
N SER A 57 8.10 -1.20 -4.11
CA SER A 57 7.68 -2.47 -4.74
C SER A 57 6.26 -2.38 -5.29
N GLY A 58 6.03 -2.95 -6.46
CA GLY A 58 4.70 -3.09 -7.03
C GLY A 58 3.98 -1.75 -7.26
N ILE A 59 2.70 -1.71 -6.91
CA ILE A 59 1.85 -0.51 -6.99
C ILE A 59 1.37 -0.17 -5.58
N PRO A 60 2.09 0.69 -4.84
CA PRO A 60 1.71 1.12 -3.50
C PRO A 60 0.55 2.13 -3.55
N ILE A 61 -0.29 2.11 -2.51
CA ILE A 61 -1.33 3.13 -2.32
C ILE A 61 -0.80 4.21 -1.38
N LEU A 62 -0.78 5.45 -1.87
CA LEU A 62 -0.25 6.61 -1.16
C LEU A 62 -1.41 7.53 -0.77
N PHE A 63 -1.85 7.45 0.47
CA PHE A 63 -2.99 8.22 0.97
C PHE A 63 -2.75 8.67 2.42
N PRO A 64 -3.19 9.89 2.82
CA PRO A 64 -3.97 10.89 2.08
C PRO A 64 -3.12 11.81 1.19
N PHE A 65 -1.80 11.64 1.16
CA PHE A 65 -0.93 12.39 0.25
C PHE A 65 0.15 11.51 -0.38
N ALA A 66 0.59 11.89 -1.56
CA ALA A 66 1.71 11.28 -2.27
C ALA A 66 2.93 12.21 -2.21
N GLY A 67 4.13 11.62 -2.17
CA GLY A 67 5.38 12.39 -2.07
C GLY A 67 5.63 12.94 -0.67
N ARG A 68 6.57 13.89 -0.57
CA ARG A 68 7.01 14.51 0.68
C ARG A 68 6.22 15.76 0.99
N LEU A 69 5.91 15.96 2.27
CA LEU A 69 5.62 17.27 2.82
C LEU A 69 6.94 17.96 3.19
N HIS A 70 6.94 19.28 3.22
CA HIS A 70 8.10 20.04 3.73
C HIS A 70 8.09 19.99 5.27
N GLY A 71 8.92 19.12 5.85
CA GLY A 71 8.93 18.86 7.29
C GLY A 71 7.82 17.90 7.72
N THR A 72 7.36 18.05 8.95
CA THR A 72 6.37 17.17 9.60
C THR A 72 5.11 17.88 10.03
N THR A 73 5.03 19.19 9.85
CA THR A 73 3.90 20.02 10.31
C THR A 73 2.97 20.34 9.16
N LEU A 74 1.70 19.98 9.31
CA LEU A 74 0.62 20.39 8.44
C LEU A 74 -0.27 21.41 9.15
N ASN A 75 -0.45 22.58 8.55
CA ASN A 75 -1.41 23.59 9.01
C ASN A 75 -2.65 23.57 8.10
N TRP A 76 -3.79 23.23 8.67
CA TRP A 76 -5.05 23.15 7.95
C TRP A 76 -6.19 23.77 8.76
N ASN A 77 -6.92 24.67 8.13
CA ASN A 77 -8.12 25.31 8.72
C ASN A 77 -7.90 25.83 10.15
N GLY A 78 -6.73 26.49 10.38
CA GLY A 78 -6.38 27.07 11.68
C GLY A 78 -5.90 26.06 12.73
N GLN A 79 -5.80 24.79 12.38
CA GLN A 79 -5.28 23.73 13.23
C GLN A 79 -3.95 23.22 12.72
N GLN A 80 -3.07 22.83 13.63
CA GLN A 80 -1.76 22.26 13.33
C GLN A 80 -1.78 20.74 13.62
N TYR A 81 -1.25 19.98 12.68
CA TYR A 81 -1.10 18.52 12.76
C TYR A 81 0.37 18.15 12.67
N GLU A 82 0.85 17.31 13.57
CA GLU A 82 2.22 16.81 13.54
C GLU A 82 2.25 15.38 13.02
N LEU A 83 3.12 15.15 12.04
CA LEU A 83 3.32 13.88 11.34
C LEU A 83 4.70 13.30 11.67
N GLU A 84 4.89 12.02 11.39
CA GLU A 84 6.19 11.37 11.62
C GLU A 84 7.19 11.70 10.50
N PRO A 85 8.47 11.93 10.84
CA PRO A 85 9.53 12.14 9.85
C PRO A 85 10.03 10.79 9.31
N ASP A 86 9.34 10.22 8.34
CA ASP A 86 9.55 8.85 7.90
C ASP A 86 10.26 8.70 6.54
N ASP A 87 10.78 9.79 5.96
CA ASP A 87 11.58 9.77 4.72
C ASP A 87 13.09 9.61 4.96
N GLY A 88 13.55 9.56 6.21
CA GLY A 88 14.96 9.52 6.60
C GLY A 88 15.68 10.87 6.50
N MET A 89 14.98 11.96 6.11
CA MET A 89 15.52 13.31 5.95
C MET A 89 14.76 14.38 6.74
N GLY A 90 13.86 13.95 7.62
CA GLY A 90 13.09 14.85 8.49
C GLY A 90 11.74 15.30 7.90
N ASN A 91 11.24 14.64 6.87
CA ASN A 91 9.96 14.96 6.26
C ASN A 91 8.98 13.78 6.37
N ALA A 92 7.68 14.09 6.45
CA ALA A 92 6.63 13.10 6.27
C ALA A 92 6.48 12.75 4.79
N ILE A 93 6.26 11.47 4.47
CA ILE A 93 6.17 10.99 3.09
C ILE A 93 5.08 9.93 2.93
N HIS A 94 4.32 10.01 1.84
CA HIS A 94 3.41 8.97 1.34
C HIS A 94 2.19 8.65 2.20
N GLY A 95 1.81 9.50 3.13
CA GLY A 95 0.61 9.30 3.95
C GLY A 95 0.74 8.17 4.97
N PHE A 96 -0.37 7.44 5.23
CA PHE A 96 -0.47 6.57 6.40
C PHE A 96 -0.88 5.12 6.10
N VAL A 97 -1.31 4.81 4.87
CA VAL A 97 -1.93 3.50 4.57
C VAL A 97 -1.00 2.52 3.88
N LEU A 98 0.21 2.98 3.57
CA LEU A 98 1.21 2.30 2.74
C LEU A 98 1.58 0.89 3.22
N ASP A 99 1.62 0.68 4.54
CA ASP A 99 2.06 -0.54 5.21
C ASP A 99 1.02 -1.09 6.20
N ARG A 100 -0.21 -0.56 6.16
CA ARG A 100 -1.28 -0.96 7.06
C ARG A 100 -2.19 -2.00 6.44
N PRO A 101 -2.81 -2.87 7.25
CA PRO A 101 -3.78 -3.83 6.75
C PRO A 101 -5.06 -3.14 6.28
N TRP A 102 -5.58 -3.59 5.14
CA TRP A 102 -6.85 -3.17 4.58
C TRP A 102 -7.89 -4.28 4.74
N ARG A 103 -9.13 -3.90 4.94
CA ARG A 103 -10.25 -4.84 4.99
C ARG A 103 -10.66 -5.22 3.57
N VAL A 104 -10.66 -6.52 3.27
CA VAL A 104 -11.24 -7.03 2.02
C VAL A 104 -12.74 -7.11 2.19
N THR A 105 -13.49 -6.40 1.36
CA THR A 105 -14.95 -6.34 1.41
C THR A 105 -15.63 -7.19 0.35
N GLU A 106 -14.97 -7.36 -0.79
CA GLU A 106 -15.44 -8.22 -1.88
C GLU A 106 -14.26 -8.93 -2.55
N GLN A 107 -14.46 -10.15 -2.97
CA GLN A 107 -13.47 -10.95 -3.69
C GLN A 107 -14.13 -11.90 -4.67
N SER A 108 -13.57 -11.98 -5.89
CA SER A 108 -13.87 -12.98 -6.90
C SER A 108 -12.56 -13.53 -7.48
N PRO A 109 -12.56 -14.50 -8.40
CA PRO A 109 -11.34 -15.03 -8.99
C PRO A 109 -10.47 -13.99 -9.72
N ASP A 110 -11.06 -12.90 -10.20
CA ASP A 110 -10.42 -11.87 -11.01
C ASP A 110 -10.61 -10.44 -10.48
N SER A 111 -11.17 -10.30 -9.28
CA SER A 111 -11.45 -8.99 -8.68
C SER A 111 -11.34 -9.03 -7.16
N ILE A 112 -10.86 -7.94 -6.57
CA ILE A 112 -10.82 -7.73 -5.12
C ILE A 112 -11.13 -6.27 -4.81
N THR A 113 -11.95 -6.05 -3.79
CA THR A 113 -12.22 -4.72 -3.23
C THR A 113 -11.73 -4.64 -1.79
N GLY A 114 -10.93 -3.64 -1.50
CA GLY A 114 -10.45 -3.33 -0.16
C GLY A 114 -10.92 -1.96 0.29
N GLU A 115 -11.15 -1.82 1.59
CA GLU A 115 -11.51 -0.57 2.25
C GLU A 115 -10.54 -0.25 3.37
N PHE A 116 -10.21 1.02 3.50
CA PHE A 116 -9.47 1.58 4.63
C PHE A 116 -10.18 2.82 5.13
N GLN A 117 -10.61 2.79 6.40
CA GLN A 117 -11.23 3.91 7.07
C GLN A 117 -10.41 4.28 8.31
N CYS A 118 -9.77 5.45 8.29
CA CYS A 118 -8.83 5.87 9.35
C CYS A 118 -9.41 5.76 10.76
N SER A 119 -10.67 6.15 10.96
CA SER A 119 -11.31 6.08 12.27
C SER A 119 -11.50 4.66 12.82
N GLN A 120 -11.59 3.68 11.93
CA GLN A 120 -11.81 2.27 12.26
C GLN A 120 -10.52 1.45 12.21
N ASP A 121 -9.76 1.61 11.11
CA ASP A 121 -8.61 0.76 10.80
C ASP A 121 -7.29 1.33 11.33
N ALA A 122 -7.26 2.62 11.69
CA ALA A 122 -6.10 3.32 12.23
C ALA A 122 -6.49 4.35 13.30
N PRO A 123 -7.08 3.93 14.45
CA PRO A 123 -7.53 4.86 15.49
C PRO A 123 -6.39 5.67 16.10
N ASP A 124 -5.14 5.23 15.98
CA ASP A 124 -3.93 5.96 16.35
C ASP A 124 -3.71 7.23 15.50
N LEU A 125 -4.35 7.35 14.34
CA LEU A 125 -4.29 8.51 13.45
C LEU A 125 -5.38 9.56 13.72
N ILE A 126 -6.32 9.27 14.62
CA ILE A 126 -7.34 10.25 15.03
C ILE A 126 -6.63 11.51 15.58
N ASN A 127 -7.01 12.68 15.04
CA ASN A 127 -6.39 13.98 15.32
C ASN A 127 -4.96 14.17 14.78
N LYS A 128 -4.39 13.24 14.03
CA LYS A 128 -3.10 13.43 13.32
C LYS A 128 -3.27 13.95 11.89
N TRP A 129 -4.50 13.98 11.41
CA TRP A 129 -4.86 14.47 10.08
C TRP A 129 -6.24 15.12 10.10
N PRO A 130 -6.53 16.13 9.24
CA PRO A 130 -7.85 16.78 9.13
C PRO A 130 -9.00 15.82 8.83
#